data_6fff4d1b832c1a20ef016f379e027822
#
_entry.id   6fff4d1b832c1a20ef016f379e027822
#
_cell.length_a   1.000
_cell.length_b   1.000
_cell.length_c   1.000
_cell.angle_alpha   90.00
_cell.angle_beta   90.00
_cell.angle_gamma   90.00
#
_symmetry.space_group_name_H-M   'P 1'
#
loop_
_entity.id
_entity.type
_entity.pdbx_description
1 polymer ?
#
loop_
_entity_poly.entity_id
_entity_poly.type
_entity_poly.pdbx_seq_one_letter_code
_entity_poly.pdbx_strand_id
1 'polypeptide(L)'
;MDRSEVRAELDRLRHPFRIAVDRAKNPFNIGAIIRTAHSFLATEIILIGTEPWYQRAAMGMQRYEHIEEVPSTSAFLELAEQQGYHLVAFEKDAPEVVGLWECDLPEDAVMVFGNEDRGVSPRILAAAKQVVSIPMYGINHSYPIAIAAGMAMAEWARRRYAQGRLVVPHPAEDPQTGSGG
;
A
#
# COMPACT_ATOMS: atom_id res chain seq x y z
N MET A 1 -7.72 -10.18 23.90
CA MET A 1 -7.97 -8.87 23.25
C MET A 1 -9.12 -8.98 22.28
N ASP A 2 -10.06 -8.08 22.35
CA ASP A 2 -11.09 -7.98 21.33
C ASP A 2 -10.55 -7.28 20.06
N ARG A 3 -11.38 -7.19 19.00
CA ARG A 3 -10.95 -6.61 17.73
C ARG A 3 -10.58 -5.13 17.85
N SER A 4 -11.28 -4.37 18.67
CA SER A 4 -11.03 -2.94 18.84
C SER A 4 -9.72 -2.69 19.59
N GLU A 5 -9.41 -3.51 20.57
CA GLU A 5 -8.15 -3.47 21.31
C GLU A 5 -6.95 -3.78 20.38
N VAL A 6 -7.08 -4.84 19.55
CA VAL A 6 -6.03 -5.16 18.55
C VAL A 6 -5.82 -4.01 17.59
N ARG A 7 -6.89 -3.41 17.07
CA ARG A 7 -6.79 -2.28 16.15
C ARG A 7 -6.13 -1.07 16.80
N ALA A 8 -6.49 -0.76 18.05
CA ALA A 8 -5.88 0.34 18.79
C ALA A 8 -4.39 0.15 19.02
N GLU A 9 -3.93 -1.08 19.27
CA GLU A 9 -2.50 -1.37 19.37
C GLU A 9 -1.79 -1.23 18.02
N LEU A 10 -2.38 -1.72 16.93
CA LEU A 10 -1.84 -1.54 15.59
C LEU A 10 -1.74 -0.05 15.23
N ASP A 11 -2.73 0.76 15.57
CA ASP A 11 -2.77 2.19 15.27
C ASP A 11 -1.63 2.98 15.93
N ARG A 12 -1.10 2.51 17.06
CA ARG A 12 0.09 3.08 17.72
C ARG A 12 1.39 2.74 16.99
N LEU A 13 1.38 1.69 16.19
CA LEU A 13 2.56 1.17 15.49
C LEU A 13 2.60 1.55 14.01
N ARG A 14 1.50 2.14 13.47
CA ARG A 14 1.40 2.43 12.05
C ARG A 14 2.49 3.36 11.56
N HIS A 15 2.96 3.03 10.37
CA HIS A 15 3.86 3.87 9.61
C HIS A 15 3.08 4.92 8.82
N PRO A 16 3.62 6.12 8.60
CA PRO A 16 2.86 7.24 8.05
C PRO A 16 2.50 7.12 6.56
N PHE A 17 3.03 6.12 5.83
CA PHE A 17 2.71 5.94 4.43
C PHE A 17 1.30 5.37 4.19
N ARG A 18 0.78 5.60 3.00
CA ARG A 18 -0.52 5.12 2.51
C ARG A 18 -0.37 4.40 1.19
N ILE A 19 -1.34 3.54 0.90
CA ILE A 19 -1.49 2.90 -0.40
C ILE A 19 -2.80 3.39 -1.02
N ALA A 20 -2.75 3.82 -2.28
CA ALA A 20 -3.94 4.12 -3.06
C ALA A 20 -4.00 3.21 -4.29
N VAL A 21 -5.18 2.69 -4.59
CA VAL A 21 -5.42 1.81 -5.74
C VAL A 21 -6.44 2.45 -6.67
N ASP A 22 -6.00 2.82 -7.87
CA ASP A 22 -6.81 3.52 -8.86
C ASP A 22 -7.55 2.50 -9.75
N ARG A 23 -8.80 2.22 -9.40
CA ARG A 23 -9.73 1.38 -10.18
C ARG A 23 -9.18 0.01 -10.57
N ALA A 24 -8.76 -0.78 -9.60
CA ALA A 24 -8.28 -2.15 -9.85
C ALA A 24 -9.34 -3.00 -10.56
N LYS A 25 -8.93 -3.68 -11.64
CA LYS A 25 -9.78 -4.59 -12.41
C LYS A 25 -9.93 -5.94 -11.72
N ASN A 26 -8.85 -6.46 -11.18
CA ASN A 26 -8.84 -7.77 -10.52
C ASN A 26 -9.17 -7.61 -9.02
N PRO A 27 -10.35 -8.09 -8.57
CA PRO A 27 -10.78 -7.93 -7.18
C PRO A 27 -9.88 -8.65 -6.17
N PHE A 28 -9.11 -9.66 -6.59
CA PHE A 28 -8.16 -10.38 -5.72
C PHE A 28 -6.93 -9.52 -5.38
N ASN A 29 -6.51 -8.64 -6.30
CA ASN A 29 -5.34 -7.78 -6.07
C ASN A 29 -5.56 -6.84 -4.89
N ILE A 30 -6.75 -6.28 -4.73
CA ILE A 30 -7.07 -5.40 -3.59
C ILE A 30 -6.89 -6.15 -2.28
N GLY A 31 -7.44 -7.35 -2.15
CA GLY A 31 -7.28 -8.15 -0.94
C GLY A 31 -5.83 -8.49 -0.63
N ALA A 32 -5.04 -8.84 -1.66
CA ALA A 32 -3.62 -9.09 -1.50
C ALA A 32 -2.83 -7.83 -1.08
N ILE A 33 -3.17 -6.67 -1.63
CA ILE A 33 -2.59 -5.38 -1.24
C ILE A 33 -2.91 -5.06 0.22
N ILE A 34 -4.17 -5.21 0.64
CA ILE A 34 -4.59 -4.98 2.03
C ILE A 34 -3.80 -5.86 2.99
N ARG A 35 -3.65 -7.15 2.67
CA ARG A 35 -2.87 -8.08 3.48
C ARG A 35 -1.41 -7.68 3.57
N THR A 36 -0.81 -7.24 2.48
CA THR A 36 0.58 -6.79 2.44
C THR A 36 0.75 -5.46 3.19
N ALA A 37 -0.17 -4.51 2.99
CA ALA A 37 -0.17 -3.22 3.70
C ALA A 37 -0.29 -3.39 5.21
N HIS A 38 -1.10 -4.36 5.66
CA HIS A 38 -1.15 -4.76 7.07
C HIS A 38 0.22 -5.20 7.59
N SER A 39 0.94 -6.03 6.83
CA SER A 39 2.27 -6.53 7.22
C SER A 39 3.33 -5.42 7.33
N PHE A 40 3.15 -4.33 6.58
CA PHE A 40 4.02 -3.15 6.62
C PHE A 40 3.44 -2.01 7.48
N LEU A 41 2.32 -2.23 8.19
CA LEU A 41 1.67 -1.26 9.08
C LEU A 41 1.35 0.07 8.37
N ALA A 42 0.85 0.03 7.15
CA ALA A 42 0.38 1.23 6.46
C ALA A 42 -0.67 1.98 7.29
N THR A 43 -0.64 3.30 7.29
CA THR A 43 -1.64 4.11 7.99
C THR A 43 -3.03 3.87 7.43
N GLU A 44 -3.15 3.76 6.09
CA GLU A 44 -4.43 3.71 5.41
C GLU A 44 -4.30 3.11 4.02
N ILE A 45 -5.38 2.50 3.54
CA ILE A 45 -5.54 2.03 2.17
C ILE A 45 -6.71 2.77 1.55
N ILE A 46 -6.49 3.43 0.41
CA ILE A 46 -7.50 4.20 -0.31
C ILE A 46 -7.87 3.47 -1.59
N LEU A 47 -9.13 3.11 -1.74
CA LEU A 47 -9.66 2.47 -2.93
C LEU A 47 -10.41 3.51 -3.76
N ILE A 48 -9.91 3.78 -4.97
CA ILE A 48 -10.46 4.78 -5.89
C ILE A 48 -11.36 4.08 -6.90
N GLY A 49 -12.63 4.47 -6.96
CA GLY A 49 -13.63 3.86 -7.81
C GLY A 49 -14.67 3.08 -7.02
N THR A 50 -15.59 2.46 -7.73
CA THR A 50 -16.72 1.72 -7.15
C THR A 50 -16.67 0.23 -7.47
N GLU A 51 -15.55 -0.25 -7.98
CA GLU A 51 -15.37 -1.65 -8.35
C GLU A 51 -15.36 -2.53 -7.10
N PRO A 52 -16.16 -3.61 -7.10
CA PRO A 52 -16.18 -4.53 -5.97
C PRO A 52 -14.86 -5.29 -5.86
N TRP A 53 -14.46 -5.61 -4.64
CA TRP A 53 -13.27 -6.40 -4.39
C TRP A 53 -13.54 -7.64 -3.53
N TYR A 54 -12.66 -8.62 -3.62
CA TYR A 54 -12.84 -9.91 -2.98
C TYR A 54 -12.23 -9.92 -1.57
N GLN A 55 -13.05 -9.68 -0.55
CA GLN A 55 -12.63 -9.51 0.83
C GLN A 55 -11.87 -10.72 1.42
N ARG A 56 -12.20 -11.96 0.96
CA ARG A 56 -11.52 -13.16 1.45
C ARG A 56 -10.02 -13.19 1.10
N ALA A 57 -9.61 -12.51 0.01
CA ALA A 57 -8.20 -12.42 -0.36
C ALA A 57 -7.36 -11.64 0.66
N ALA A 58 -7.97 -10.78 1.46
CA ALA A 58 -7.31 -10.08 2.55
C ALA A 58 -7.09 -10.96 3.81
N MET A 59 -7.59 -12.19 3.82
CA MET A 59 -7.42 -13.16 4.91
C MET A 59 -7.81 -12.63 6.29
N GLY A 60 -8.83 -11.77 6.34
CA GLY A 60 -9.34 -11.15 7.56
C GLY A 60 -8.65 -9.84 7.96
N MET A 61 -7.54 -9.47 7.33
CA MET A 61 -6.76 -8.27 7.69
C MET A 61 -7.54 -6.97 7.45
N GLN A 62 -8.46 -6.94 6.49
CA GLN A 62 -9.35 -5.79 6.25
C GLN A 62 -10.14 -5.34 7.49
N ARG A 63 -10.26 -6.21 8.48
CA ARG A 63 -10.98 -5.91 9.74
C ARG A 63 -10.19 -5.02 10.69
N TYR A 64 -8.88 -4.94 10.48
CA TYR A 64 -7.95 -4.20 11.31
C TYR A 64 -7.40 -2.96 10.62
N GLU A 65 -7.61 -2.84 9.29
CA GLU A 65 -7.09 -1.74 8.49
C GLU A 65 -8.07 -0.57 8.37
N HIS A 66 -7.52 0.61 8.18
CA HIS A 66 -8.25 1.78 7.73
C HIS A 66 -8.35 1.74 6.21
N ILE A 67 -9.54 1.47 5.71
CA ILE A 67 -9.82 1.40 4.26
C ILE A 67 -10.81 2.52 3.96
N GLU A 68 -10.39 3.46 3.14
CA GLU A 68 -11.23 4.53 2.62
C GLU A 68 -11.60 4.23 1.17
N GLU A 69 -12.89 4.23 0.87
CA GLU A 69 -13.41 4.06 -0.48
C GLU A 69 -13.86 5.44 -1.01
N VAL A 70 -13.19 5.91 -2.07
CA VAL A 70 -13.54 7.19 -2.72
C VAL A 70 -14.12 6.91 -4.09
N PRO A 71 -15.24 7.55 -4.47
CA PRO A 71 -16.03 7.14 -5.63
C PRO A 71 -15.37 7.43 -6.99
N SER A 72 -14.38 8.31 -7.03
CA SER A 72 -13.78 8.75 -8.30
C SER A 72 -12.38 9.32 -8.13
N THR A 73 -11.65 9.39 -9.24
CA THR A 73 -10.37 10.09 -9.32
C THR A 73 -10.46 11.54 -8.86
N SER A 74 -11.57 12.25 -9.16
CA SER A 74 -11.78 13.63 -8.72
C SER A 74 -11.87 13.71 -7.20
N ALA A 75 -12.69 12.85 -6.59
CA ALA A 75 -12.83 12.80 -5.13
C ALA A 75 -11.50 12.46 -4.44
N PHE A 76 -10.72 11.56 -5.02
CA PHE A 76 -9.39 11.24 -4.51
C PHE A 76 -8.43 12.44 -4.57
N LEU A 77 -8.42 13.18 -5.68
CA LEU A 77 -7.55 14.35 -5.83
C LEU A 77 -7.94 15.50 -4.90
N GLU A 78 -9.25 15.71 -4.69
CA GLU A 78 -9.76 16.67 -3.70
C GLU A 78 -9.33 16.27 -2.27
N LEU A 79 -9.45 15.00 -1.91
CA LEU A 79 -8.97 14.46 -0.65
C LEU A 79 -7.45 14.68 -0.50
N ALA A 80 -6.69 14.35 -1.53
CA ALA A 80 -5.24 14.47 -1.54
C ALA A 80 -4.78 15.93 -1.35
N GLU A 81 -5.46 16.88 -1.98
CA GLU A 81 -5.20 18.31 -1.81
C GLU A 81 -5.54 18.78 -0.39
N GLN A 82 -6.73 18.43 0.11
CA GLN A 82 -7.19 18.81 1.46
C GLN A 82 -6.28 18.27 2.56
N GLN A 83 -5.78 17.05 2.39
CA GLN A 83 -4.91 16.37 3.37
C GLN A 83 -3.41 16.67 3.15
N GLY A 84 -3.05 17.36 2.08
CA GLY A 84 -1.65 17.63 1.73
C GLY A 84 -0.84 16.39 1.41
N TYR A 85 -1.43 15.39 0.74
CA TYR A 85 -0.79 14.12 0.44
C TYR A 85 0.40 14.25 -0.52
N HIS A 86 1.48 13.55 -0.22
CA HIS A 86 2.62 13.39 -1.13
C HIS A 86 2.39 12.19 -2.06
N LEU A 87 1.77 12.43 -3.21
CA LEU A 87 1.46 11.37 -4.18
C LEU A 87 2.72 10.91 -4.91
N VAL A 88 2.98 9.60 -4.86
CA VAL A 88 4.01 8.91 -5.64
C VAL A 88 3.31 7.85 -6.48
N ALA A 89 3.20 8.08 -7.78
CA ALA A 89 2.51 7.17 -8.69
C ALA A 89 3.47 6.10 -9.22
N PHE A 90 3.02 4.86 -9.27
CA PHE A 90 3.78 3.74 -9.82
C PHE A 90 3.24 3.40 -11.21
N GLU A 91 3.99 3.81 -12.24
CA GLU A 91 3.65 3.63 -13.65
C GLU A 91 4.93 3.54 -14.48
N LYS A 92 4.97 2.63 -15.45
CA LYS A 92 6.14 2.44 -16.30
C LYS A 92 6.10 3.25 -17.61
N ASP A 93 4.91 3.52 -18.11
CA ASP A 93 4.68 4.10 -19.44
C ASP A 93 4.39 5.61 -19.40
N ALA A 94 4.80 6.31 -18.34
CA ALA A 94 4.68 7.76 -18.26
C ALA A 94 5.87 8.46 -18.95
N PRO A 95 5.69 9.72 -19.44
CA PRO A 95 6.75 10.45 -20.15
C PRO A 95 8.01 10.69 -19.32
N GLU A 96 7.84 10.90 -18.02
CA GLU A 96 8.94 11.14 -17.09
C GLU A 96 8.81 10.17 -15.92
N VAL A 97 9.70 9.18 -15.88
CA VAL A 97 9.74 8.18 -14.81
C VAL A 97 11.11 8.15 -14.15
N VAL A 98 11.12 7.91 -12.84
CA VAL A 98 12.33 7.66 -12.05
C VAL A 98 12.33 6.20 -11.63
N GLY A 99 13.47 5.54 -11.65
CA GLY A 99 13.60 4.16 -11.17
C GLY A 99 13.32 4.05 -9.68
N LEU A 100 12.78 2.90 -9.24
CA LEU A 100 12.47 2.65 -7.83
C LEU A 100 13.69 2.84 -6.92
N TRP A 101 14.88 2.52 -7.42
CA TRP A 101 16.11 2.62 -6.63
C TRP A 101 16.61 4.05 -6.44
N GLU A 102 16.28 4.94 -7.38
CA GLU A 102 16.73 6.35 -7.44
C GLU A 102 15.64 7.34 -7.00
N CYS A 103 14.37 6.91 -6.93
CA CYS A 103 13.26 7.80 -6.60
C CYS A 103 13.36 8.36 -5.18
N ASP A 104 12.78 9.52 -4.98
CA ASP A 104 12.45 9.98 -3.63
C ASP A 104 11.17 9.26 -3.17
N LEU A 105 11.23 8.65 -2.01
CA LEU A 105 10.12 7.93 -1.42
C LEU A 105 9.91 8.47 0.01
N PRO A 106 9.19 9.57 0.17
CA PRO A 106 9.02 10.24 1.46
C PRO A 106 8.35 9.34 2.50
N GLU A 107 8.56 9.66 3.76
CA GLU A 107 8.06 8.86 4.87
C GLU A 107 6.54 8.72 4.85
N ASP A 108 5.85 9.81 4.52
CA ASP A 108 4.39 9.92 4.42
C ASP A 108 3.84 9.75 3.00
N ALA A 109 4.60 9.08 2.12
CA ALA A 109 4.19 8.86 0.73
C ALA A 109 2.81 8.20 0.64
N VAL A 110 1.98 8.70 -0.26
CA VAL A 110 0.81 7.97 -0.76
C VAL A 110 1.21 7.30 -2.06
N MET A 111 1.47 6.00 -2.00
CA MET A 111 1.89 5.19 -3.15
C MET A 111 0.67 4.78 -3.95
N VAL A 112 0.56 5.28 -5.19
CA VAL A 112 -0.61 5.07 -6.05
C VAL A 112 -0.30 4.02 -7.11
N PHE A 113 -1.14 3.00 -7.17
CA PHE A 113 -1.08 1.92 -8.16
C PHE A 113 -2.32 1.96 -9.05
N GLY A 114 -2.12 1.73 -10.34
CA GLY A 114 -3.16 1.87 -11.35
C GLY A 114 -3.90 0.57 -11.67
N ASN A 115 -4.89 0.72 -12.53
CA ASN A 115 -5.61 -0.38 -13.16
C ASN A 115 -4.65 -1.22 -14.02
N GLU A 116 -4.85 -2.54 -14.05
CA GLU A 116 -3.98 -3.50 -14.73
C GLU A 116 -3.92 -3.29 -16.26
N ASP A 117 -4.98 -2.75 -16.85
CA ASP A 117 -5.07 -2.53 -18.29
C ASP A 117 -4.73 -1.07 -18.69
N ARG A 118 -5.10 -0.10 -17.83
CA ARG A 118 -5.07 1.34 -18.17
C ARG A 118 -3.98 2.10 -17.43
N GLY A 119 -3.35 1.47 -16.42
CA GLY A 119 -2.40 2.13 -15.54
C GLY A 119 -3.05 3.15 -14.60
N VAL A 120 -2.23 4.04 -14.07
CA VAL A 120 -2.68 5.15 -13.22
C VAL A 120 -3.36 6.22 -14.06
N SER A 121 -4.49 6.75 -13.58
CA SER A 121 -5.22 7.82 -14.27
C SER A 121 -4.32 9.01 -14.60
N PRO A 122 -4.41 9.59 -15.82
CA PRO A 122 -3.56 10.72 -16.23
C PRO A 122 -3.63 11.91 -15.26
N ARG A 123 -4.77 12.17 -14.66
CA ARG A 123 -4.96 13.24 -13.68
C ARG A 123 -4.17 12.99 -12.38
N ILE A 124 -4.08 11.73 -11.95
CA ILE A 124 -3.26 11.35 -10.78
C ILE A 124 -1.79 11.47 -11.14
N LEU A 125 -1.38 11.01 -12.33
CA LEU A 125 0.01 11.17 -12.81
C LEU A 125 0.43 12.65 -12.82
N ALA A 126 -0.45 13.53 -13.30
CA ALA A 126 -0.18 14.98 -13.34
C ALA A 126 -0.09 15.61 -11.93
N ALA A 127 -0.79 15.08 -10.95
CA ALA A 127 -0.78 15.55 -9.55
C ALA A 127 0.36 14.93 -8.72
N ALA A 128 0.91 13.81 -9.16
CA ALA A 128 1.97 13.10 -8.45
C ALA A 128 3.26 13.92 -8.41
N LYS A 129 3.95 13.89 -7.27
CA LYS A 129 5.27 14.51 -7.11
C LYS A 129 6.34 13.78 -7.90
N GLN A 130 6.19 12.47 -8.03
CA GLN A 130 7.03 11.61 -8.85
C GLN A 130 6.20 10.49 -9.47
N VAL A 131 6.61 10.06 -10.65
CA VAL A 131 6.18 8.82 -11.27
C VAL A 131 7.33 7.83 -11.22
N VAL A 132 7.11 6.68 -10.63
CA VAL A 132 8.15 5.69 -10.35
C VAL A 132 7.93 4.44 -11.19
N SER A 133 8.98 3.97 -11.82
CA SER A 133 9.01 2.70 -12.54
C SER A 133 9.76 1.64 -11.72
N ILE A 134 9.16 0.47 -11.56
CA ILE A 134 9.83 -0.70 -10.98
C ILE A 134 10.60 -1.40 -12.08
N PRO A 135 11.93 -1.62 -11.92
CA PRO A 135 12.73 -2.21 -12.98
C PRO A 135 12.30 -3.63 -13.32
N MET A 136 12.27 -3.94 -14.62
CA MET A 136 12.01 -5.27 -15.16
C MET A 136 13.15 -5.67 -16.08
N TYR A 137 13.71 -6.83 -15.85
CA TYR A 137 14.87 -7.32 -16.61
C TYR A 137 14.51 -8.45 -17.60
N GLY A 138 13.29 -8.94 -17.54
CA GLY A 138 12.78 -9.99 -18.44
C GLY A 138 11.96 -9.41 -19.59
N ILE A 139 11.36 -10.29 -20.39
CA ILE A 139 10.48 -9.93 -21.52
C ILE A 139 9.05 -9.57 -21.09
N ASN A 140 8.75 -9.67 -19.80
CA ASN A 140 7.43 -9.34 -19.28
C ASN A 140 7.15 -7.83 -19.35
N HIS A 141 5.89 -7.45 -19.56
CA HIS A 141 5.53 -6.05 -19.78
C HIS A 141 4.99 -5.35 -18.54
N SER A 142 4.60 -6.09 -17.49
CA SER A 142 4.07 -5.49 -16.26
C SER A 142 4.13 -6.48 -15.09
N TYR A 143 4.13 -5.94 -13.87
CA TYR A 143 3.84 -6.70 -12.65
C TYR A 143 2.34 -6.65 -12.35
N PRO A 144 1.76 -7.70 -11.77
CA PRO A 144 0.47 -7.57 -11.07
C PRO A 144 0.56 -6.44 -10.04
N ILE A 145 -0.48 -5.61 -9.92
CA ILE A 145 -0.43 -4.44 -9.03
C ILE A 145 -0.15 -4.80 -7.57
N ALA A 146 -0.61 -5.96 -7.10
CA ALA A 146 -0.31 -6.43 -5.74
C ALA A 146 1.18 -6.71 -5.54
N ILE A 147 1.87 -7.22 -6.56
CA ILE A 147 3.32 -7.45 -6.52
C ILE A 147 4.07 -6.12 -6.56
N ALA A 148 3.67 -5.20 -7.45
CA ALA A 148 4.25 -3.86 -7.52
C ALA A 148 4.12 -3.11 -6.18
N ALA A 149 2.94 -3.16 -5.56
CA ALA A 149 2.69 -2.57 -4.25
C ALA A 149 3.58 -3.20 -3.17
N GLY A 150 3.74 -4.53 -3.18
CA GLY A 150 4.63 -5.23 -2.26
C GLY A 150 6.10 -4.81 -2.40
N MET A 151 6.60 -4.67 -3.64
CA MET A 151 7.96 -4.20 -3.91
C MET A 151 8.17 -2.76 -3.41
N ALA A 152 7.21 -1.87 -3.67
CA ALA A 152 7.29 -0.47 -3.23
C ALA A 152 7.28 -0.35 -1.71
N MET A 153 6.40 -1.08 -1.01
CA MET A 153 6.36 -1.13 0.46
C MET A 153 7.64 -1.70 1.05
N ALA A 154 8.18 -2.77 0.46
CA ALA A 154 9.43 -3.37 0.88
C ALA A 154 10.60 -2.40 0.72
N GLU A 155 10.68 -1.67 -0.39
CA GLU A 155 11.73 -0.67 -0.61
C GLU A 155 11.57 0.53 0.34
N TRP A 156 10.34 0.99 0.56
CA TRP A 156 10.05 2.03 1.55
C TRP A 156 10.55 1.63 2.95
N ALA A 157 10.24 0.41 3.38
CA ALA A 157 10.67 -0.13 4.67
C ALA A 157 12.19 -0.34 4.74
N ARG A 158 12.80 -0.87 3.67
CA ARG A 158 14.25 -1.06 3.59
C ARG A 158 15.02 0.24 3.83
N ARG A 159 14.57 1.34 3.24
CA ARG A 159 15.22 2.64 3.40
C ARG A 159 15.21 3.16 4.83
N ARG A 160 14.21 2.76 5.64
CA ARG A 160 13.99 3.30 6.99
C ARG A 160 14.37 2.33 8.10
N TYR A 161 14.22 1.04 7.86
CA TYR A 161 14.34 0.01 8.89
C TYR A 161 15.41 -1.05 8.59
N ALA A 162 16.18 -0.94 7.51
CA ALA A 162 17.21 -1.90 7.12
C ALA A 162 18.34 -2.10 8.14
N GLN A 163 18.41 -1.28 9.17
CA GLN A 163 19.42 -1.38 10.23
C GLN A 163 18.96 -2.25 11.42
N GLY A 164 18.16 -3.27 11.19
CA GLY A 164 18.04 -4.38 12.15
C GLY A 164 16.94 -4.27 13.19
N ARG A 165 15.87 -3.55 12.95
CA ARG A 165 14.64 -3.72 13.72
C ARG A 165 13.62 -4.48 12.90
N LEU A 166 13.75 -5.78 12.94
CA LEU A 166 12.68 -6.67 12.50
C LEU A 166 11.93 -7.18 13.72
N VAL A 167 10.61 -7.23 13.53
CA VAL A 167 9.65 -8.00 14.29
C VAL A 167 9.09 -7.27 15.51
N VAL A 168 7.89 -6.75 15.32
CA VAL A 168 6.92 -6.70 16.42
C VAL A 168 6.73 -8.15 16.87
N PRO A 169 6.99 -8.51 18.14
CA PRO A 169 6.74 -9.86 18.62
C PRO A 169 5.28 -10.21 18.38
N HIS A 170 5.03 -11.34 17.72
CA HIS A 170 3.67 -11.82 17.54
C HIS A 170 3.05 -12.04 18.92
N PRO A 171 1.84 -11.54 19.24
CA PRO A 171 1.21 -11.67 20.55
C PRO A 171 0.99 -13.12 21.01
N ALA A 172 1.22 -14.12 20.14
CA ALA A 172 1.09 -15.54 20.44
C ALA A 172 2.36 -16.20 20.99
N GLU A 173 3.48 -15.49 21.07
CA GLU A 173 4.73 -16.01 21.63
C GLU A 173 5.00 -15.42 23.01
N ASP A 174 4.09 -15.63 23.96
CA ASP A 174 4.37 -15.45 25.38
C ASP A 174 5.13 -16.70 25.85
N PRO A 175 6.44 -16.61 26.18
CA PRO A 175 7.22 -17.77 26.58
C PRO A 175 6.84 -18.33 27.97
N GLN A 176 5.82 -17.79 28.62
CA GLN A 176 5.41 -18.21 29.96
C GLN A 176 4.36 -19.31 30.02
N THR A 177 3.86 -19.85 28.89
CA THR A 177 2.90 -20.96 28.90
C THR A 177 3.53 -22.34 28.67
N GLY A 178 4.84 -22.47 28.70
CA GLY A 178 5.62 -23.69 28.44
C GLY A 178 6.30 -24.32 29.67
N SER A 179 5.75 -24.17 30.89
CA SER A 179 6.26 -24.94 32.04
C SER A 179 5.12 -25.38 32.96
N GLY A 180 4.61 -26.57 32.73
CA GLY A 180 3.60 -27.18 33.59
C GLY A 180 3.09 -28.51 33.04
N GLY A 181 3.78 -29.59 33.35
CA GLY A 181 3.26 -30.93 33.13
C GLY A 181 4.28 -31.94 32.66
#